data_8c82679fb52abe5a2b8d41875351fe83
#
_entry.id   8c82679fb52abe5a2b8d41875351fe83
#
_cell.length_a   1.000
_cell.length_b   1.000
_cell.length_c   1.000
_cell.angle_alpha   90.00
_cell.angle_beta   90.00
_cell.angle_gamma   90.00
#
_symmetry.space_group_name_H-M   'P 1'
#
loop_
_entity.id
_entity.type
_entity.pdbx_description
1 polymer ?
#
loop_
_entity_poly.entity_id
_entity_poly.type
_entity_poly.pdbx_seq_one_letter_code
_entity_poly.pdbx_strand_id
1 'polypeptide(L)'
;MPSMLVIATTAVPDHLRGALSRWTSEVVPGIFVGSVSARVRDELWQAVTQTVGNGAAVLVHPAPTEQGYTIRTAGTRRRVPEDFDGLTLIRMTAPPKVKEMQSPS
;
A
#
# COMPACT_ATOMS: atom_id res chain seq x y z
N MET A 1 -4.87 -19.70 6.08
CA MET A 1 -4.15 -19.96 4.81
C MET A 1 -3.37 -18.74 4.41
N PRO A 2 -2.11 -18.89 4.04
CA PRO A 2 -1.35 -17.76 3.53
C PRO A 2 -1.92 -17.26 2.21
N SER A 3 -1.85 -15.98 2.00
CA SER A 3 -2.27 -15.36 0.76
C SER A 3 -1.21 -14.40 0.29
N MET A 4 -1.16 -14.21 -1.02
CA MET A 4 -0.23 -13.27 -1.61
C MET A 4 -0.56 -11.86 -1.21
N LEU A 5 0.46 -11.03 -1.06
CA LEU A 5 0.28 -9.59 -0.87
C LEU A 5 1.37 -8.83 -1.59
N VAL A 6 1.08 -7.57 -1.88
CA VAL A 6 2.04 -6.62 -2.38
C VAL A 6 1.94 -5.38 -1.51
N ILE A 7 3.07 -4.91 -1.01
CA ILE A 7 3.15 -3.64 -0.29
C ILE A 7 4.11 -2.75 -1.05
N ALA A 8 3.65 -1.56 -1.43
CA ALA A 8 4.49 -0.57 -2.06
C ALA A 8 4.48 0.67 -1.17
N THR A 9 5.65 1.22 -0.89
CA THR A 9 5.74 2.39 -0.02
C THR A 9 6.90 3.27 -0.43
N THR A 10 6.72 4.58 -0.28
CA THR A 10 7.76 5.54 -0.61
C THR A 10 8.70 5.78 0.56
N ALA A 11 8.36 5.32 1.77
CA ALA A 11 9.18 5.53 2.97
C ALA A 11 9.57 4.17 3.54
N VAL A 12 10.83 3.79 3.38
CA VAL A 12 11.31 2.49 3.86
C VAL A 12 12.58 2.69 4.67
N PRO A 13 12.45 3.20 5.90
CA PRO A 13 13.62 3.24 6.78
C PRO A 13 14.07 1.83 7.12
N ASP A 14 15.32 1.71 7.56
CA ASP A 14 15.94 0.39 7.75
C ASP A 14 15.15 -0.53 8.64
N HIS A 15 14.57 -0.01 9.73
CA HIS A 15 13.81 -0.87 10.64
C HIS A 15 12.55 -1.43 9.98
N LEU A 16 11.90 -0.65 9.12
CA LEU A 16 10.73 -1.14 8.42
C LEU A 16 11.14 -2.14 7.35
N ARG A 17 12.21 -1.85 6.61
CA ARG A 17 12.70 -2.78 5.60
C ARG A 17 13.05 -4.12 6.23
N GLY A 18 13.69 -4.10 7.41
CA GLY A 18 14.01 -5.32 8.11
C GLY A 18 12.77 -6.10 8.52
N ALA A 19 11.76 -5.40 9.05
CA ALA A 19 10.53 -6.05 9.46
C ALA A 19 9.79 -6.69 8.28
N LEU A 20 9.69 -5.96 7.17
CA LEU A 20 9.00 -6.48 5.98
C LEU A 20 9.77 -7.63 5.35
N SER A 21 11.09 -7.54 5.31
CA SER A 21 11.92 -8.55 4.64
C SER A 21 11.93 -9.88 5.36
N ARG A 22 11.48 -9.94 6.59
CA ARG A 22 11.33 -11.22 7.30
C ARG A 22 10.24 -12.09 6.68
N TRP A 23 9.26 -11.46 6.05
CA TRP A 23 8.08 -12.16 5.54
C TRP A 23 7.90 -12.01 4.03
N THR A 24 8.58 -11.04 3.42
CA THR A 24 8.38 -10.69 2.02
C THR A 24 9.72 -10.47 1.35
N SER A 25 9.71 -10.35 0.03
CA SER A 25 10.90 -10.02 -0.75
C SER A 25 10.75 -8.63 -1.33
N GLU A 26 11.76 -7.79 -1.14
CA GLU A 26 11.76 -6.46 -1.74
C GLU A 26 12.24 -6.60 -3.18
N VAL A 27 11.30 -6.61 -4.12
CA VAL A 27 11.61 -6.91 -5.52
C VAL A 27 12.16 -5.69 -6.27
N VAL A 28 11.76 -4.50 -5.87
CA VAL A 28 12.40 -3.24 -6.25
C VAL A 28 12.32 -2.34 -5.03
N PRO A 29 13.12 -1.28 -4.95
CA PRO A 29 13.07 -0.43 -3.76
C PRO A 29 11.65 0.02 -3.44
N GLY A 30 11.21 -0.29 -2.23
CA GLY A 30 9.89 0.10 -1.76
C GLY A 30 8.76 -0.84 -2.14
N ILE A 31 9.00 -1.90 -2.90
CA ILE A 31 7.93 -2.82 -3.30
C ILE A 31 8.25 -4.22 -2.78
N PHE A 32 7.37 -4.72 -1.93
CA PHE A 32 7.55 -5.99 -1.23
C PHE A 32 6.44 -6.95 -1.64
N VAL A 33 6.81 -8.19 -1.95
CA VAL A 33 5.87 -9.22 -2.38
C VAL A 33 6.08 -10.45 -1.49
N GLY A 34 4.99 -11.04 -1.06
CA GLY A 34 5.09 -12.23 -0.24
C GLY A 34 3.76 -12.95 -0.11
N SER A 35 3.78 -14.01 0.67
CA SER A 35 2.59 -14.79 0.98
C SER A 35 2.59 -15.03 2.47
N VAL A 36 1.57 -14.51 3.16
CA VAL A 36 1.51 -14.53 4.62
C VAL A 36 0.07 -14.74 5.06
N SER A 37 -0.10 -15.08 6.33
CA SER A 37 -1.44 -15.18 6.91
C SER A 37 -2.06 -13.80 7.02
N ALA A 38 -3.37 -13.75 7.17
CA ALA A 38 -4.08 -12.49 7.35
C ALA A 38 -3.58 -11.74 8.58
N ARG A 39 -3.24 -12.46 9.65
CA ARG A 39 -2.75 -11.83 10.86
C ARG A 39 -1.40 -11.15 10.62
N VAL A 40 -0.47 -11.84 9.96
CA VAL A 40 0.84 -11.27 9.67
C VAL A 40 0.69 -10.09 8.71
N ARG A 41 -0.17 -10.24 7.70
CA ARG A 41 -0.44 -9.15 6.76
C ARG A 41 -0.88 -7.89 7.50
N ASP A 42 -1.81 -8.04 8.43
CA ASP A 42 -2.33 -6.87 9.14
C ASP A 42 -1.27 -6.25 10.05
N GLU A 43 -0.42 -7.08 10.65
CA GLU A 43 0.68 -6.57 11.47
C GLU A 43 1.70 -5.82 10.63
N LEU A 44 2.04 -6.35 9.46
CA LEU A 44 2.98 -5.66 8.57
C LEU A 44 2.39 -4.35 8.10
N TRP A 45 1.11 -4.35 7.75
CA TRP A 45 0.46 -3.13 7.29
C TRP A 45 0.42 -2.08 8.39
N GLN A 46 0.18 -2.49 9.63
CA GLN A 46 0.21 -1.55 10.74
C GLN A 46 1.58 -0.90 10.89
N ALA A 47 2.64 -1.67 10.76
CA ALA A 47 3.99 -1.12 10.82
C ALA A 47 4.22 -0.10 9.71
N VAL A 48 3.74 -0.39 8.51
CA VAL A 48 3.86 0.54 7.38
C VAL A 48 3.09 1.83 7.66
N THR A 49 1.84 1.73 8.14
CA THR A 49 1.03 2.92 8.37
C THR A 49 1.63 3.82 9.45
N GLN A 50 2.30 3.23 10.43
CA GLN A 50 2.94 4.01 11.49
C GLN A 50 4.22 4.70 11.03
N THR A 51 4.77 4.29 9.90
CA THR A 51 6.07 4.76 9.45
C THR A 51 5.98 5.72 8.26
N VAL A 52 4.93 5.57 7.43
CA VAL A 52 4.90 6.23 6.13
C VAL A 52 4.84 7.76 6.20
N GLY A 53 4.24 8.31 7.25
CA GLY A 53 4.25 9.76 7.46
C GLY A 53 3.76 10.56 6.26
N ASN A 54 4.65 11.40 5.73
CA ASN A 54 4.34 12.26 4.59
C ASN A 54 4.38 11.56 3.25
N GLY A 55 4.75 10.29 3.23
CA GLY A 55 4.82 9.54 1.99
C GLY A 55 3.49 8.92 1.63
N ALA A 56 3.57 7.81 0.92
CA ALA A 56 2.39 7.05 0.52
C ALA A 56 2.73 5.57 0.55
N ALA A 57 1.74 4.75 0.86
CA ALA A 57 1.90 3.31 0.86
C ALA A 57 0.60 2.66 0.40
N VAL A 58 0.73 1.48 -0.18
CA VAL A 58 -0.42 0.71 -0.62
C VAL A 58 -0.19 -0.75 -0.27
N LEU A 59 -1.28 -1.42 0.10
CA LEU A 59 -1.30 -2.86 0.31
C LEU A 59 -2.35 -3.44 -0.62
N VAL A 60 -1.97 -4.45 -1.39
CA VAL A 60 -2.90 -5.17 -2.26
C VAL A 60 -2.89 -6.63 -1.85
N HIS A 61 -4.06 -7.21 -1.67
CA HIS A 61 -4.16 -8.63 -1.37
C HIS A 61 -5.50 -9.17 -1.89
N PRO A 62 -5.60 -10.50 -2.07
CA PRO A 62 -6.86 -11.09 -2.56
C PRO A 62 -8.00 -10.84 -1.58
N ALA A 63 -9.18 -10.70 -2.12
CA ALA A 63 -10.39 -10.51 -1.31
C ALA A 63 -11.59 -11.05 -2.10
N PRO A 64 -12.65 -11.46 -1.38
CA PRO A 64 -13.84 -12.00 -2.04
C PRO A 64 -14.71 -10.87 -2.57
N THR A 65 -14.19 -10.09 -3.48
CA THR A 65 -14.87 -9.00 -4.15
C THR A 65 -15.00 -9.33 -5.62
N GLU A 66 -15.80 -8.55 -6.34
CA GLU A 66 -15.97 -8.76 -7.77
C GLU A 66 -14.67 -8.79 -8.52
N GLN A 67 -13.76 -7.88 -8.17
CA GLN A 67 -12.47 -7.81 -8.85
C GLN A 67 -11.43 -8.78 -8.28
N GLY A 68 -11.71 -9.41 -7.13
CA GLY A 68 -10.87 -10.46 -6.57
C GLY A 68 -9.76 -9.98 -5.66
N TYR A 69 -9.62 -8.69 -5.44
CA TYR A 69 -8.59 -8.15 -4.56
C TYR A 69 -9.10 -6.88 -3.88
N THR A 70 -8.37 -6.45 -2.87
CA THR A 70 -8.66 -5.19 -2.20
C THR A 70 -7.38 -4.38 -2.08
N ILE A 71 -7.52 -3.07 -1.98
CA ILE A 71 -6.42 -2.13 -1.90
C ILE A 71 -6.61 -1.30 -0.63
N ARG A 72 -5.56 -1.22 0.19
CA ARG A 72 -5.54 -0.31 1.33
C ARG A 72 -4.44 0.70 1.11
N THR A 73 -4.66 1.94 1.52
CA THR A 73 -3.67 3.00 1.33
C THR A 73 -3.42 3.72 2.64
N ALA A 74 -2.26 4.34 2.74
CA ALA A 74 -1.88 5.08 3.95
C ALA A 74 -0.90 6.19 3.57
N GLY A 75 -0.74 7.16 4.48
CA GLY A 75 0.19 8.26 4.29
C GLY A 75 -0.48 9.50 3.77
N THR A 76 0.17 10.64 3.96
CA THR A 76 -0.40 11.93 3.60
C THR A 76 -0.62 12.05 2.09
N ARG A 77 0.25 11.42 1.30
CA ARG A 77 0.14 11.51 -0.16
C ARG A 77 -0.53 10.29 -0.77
N ARG A 78 -1.26 9.53 0.02
CA ARG A 78 -1.92 8.33 -0.48
C ARG A 78 -3.01 8.68 -1.48
N ARG A 79 -3.34 7.70 -2.31
CA ARG A 79 -4.53 7.75 -3.15
C ARG A 79 -5.60 6.87 -2.51
N VAL A 80 -6.84 7.26 -2.68
CA VAL A 80 -7.95 6.56 -2.05
C VAL A 80 -8.62 5.65 -3.08
N PRO A 81 -8.78 4.36 -2.77
CA PRO A 81 -9.57 3.48 -3.64
C PRO A 81 -11.04 3.89 -3.61
N GLU A 82 -11.68 3.85 -4.76
CA GLU A 82 -13.11 4.12 -4.86
C GLU A 82 -13.76 3.01 -5.65
N ASP A 83 -14.91 2.54 -5.16
CA ASP A 83 -15.67 1.53 -5.84
C ASP A 83 -16.59 2.20 -6.87
N PHE A 84 -16.45 1.84 -8.13
CA PHE A 84 -17.17 2.47 -9.21
C PHE A 84 -17.68 1.35 -10.13
N ASP A 85 -18.96 1.04 -10.05
CA ASP A 85 -19.57 -0.01 -10.86
C ASP A 85 -18.82 -1.34 -10.72
N GLY A 86 -18.48 -1.71 -9.48
CA GLY A 86 -17.78 -2.96 -9.23
C GLY A 86 -16.29 -2.91 -9.47
N LEU A 87 -15.76 -1.78 -9.87
CA LEU A 87 -14.32 -1.59 -10.06
C LEU A 87 -13.80 -0.63 -9.02
N THR A 88 -12.58 -0.86 -8.56
CA THR A 88 -11.93 0.06 -7.63
C THR A 88 -11.08 1.03 -8.42
N LEU A 89 -11.38 2.30 -8.28
CA LEU A 89 -10.61 3.37 -8.90
C LEU A 89 -9.81 4.10 -7.83
N ILE A 90 -8.78 4.80 -8.25
CA ILE A 90 -7.88 5.51 -7.34
C ILE A 90 -8.09 7.01 -7.48
N ARG A 91 -8.20 7.69 -6.35
CA ARG A 91 -8.37 9.13 -6.30
C ARG A 91 -7.32 9.74 -5.39
N MET A 92 -6.79 10.88 -5.79
CA MET A 92 -5.85 11.62 -4.95
C MET A 92 -6.56 12.17 -3.73
N THR A 93 -5.95 12.06 -2.57
CA THR A 93 -6.49 12.63 -1.35
C THR A 93 -5.79 13.90 -0.95
N ALA A 94 -4.52 14.05 -1.32
CA ALA A 94 -3.78 15.25 -0.93
C ALA A 94 -4.30 16.45 -1.70
N PRO A 95 -4.37 17.62 -1.09
CA PRO A 95 -4.79 18.80 -1.81
C PRO A 95 -3.80 19.12 -2.91
N PRO A 96 -4.30 19.53 -4.03
CA PRO A 96 -3.41 19.87 -5.12
C PRO A 96 -2.80 21.17 -4.83
N LYS A 97 -2.04 21.45 -4.42
CA LYS A 97 -1.44 22.64 -4.21
C LYS A 97 -0.57 23.02 -5.34
N VAL A 98 -0.92 22.61 -5.48
CA VAL A 98 -0.47 22.37 -6.10
C VAL A 98 -0.22 22.18 -7.12
N LYS A 99 -0.43 22.33 -7.30
CA LYS A 99 -0.39 22.02 -7.94
C LYS A 99 0.17 21.68 -8.66
N GLU A 100 0.17 21.92 -8.51
CA GLU A 100 0.52 21.57 -8.86
C GLU A 100 0.76 21.02 -9.59
N MET A 101 0.72 21.25 -9.74
CA MET A 101 0.76 20.72 -10.12
C MET A 101 1.02 20.28 -10.93
N GLN A 102 1.06 20.41 -11.16
CA GLN A 102 1.07 19.96 -11.63
C GLN A 102 1.26 19.29 -12.33
N SER A 103 1.22 19.09 -12.58
CA SER A 103 1.26 18.35 -13.07
C SER A 103 1.13 17.70 -13.69
N PRO A 104 0.93 17.56 -14.08
CA PRO A 104 0.48 16.76 -14.63
C PRO A 104 0.78 15.86 -14.87
N SER A 105 0.71 15.54 -14.85
CA SER A 105 0.96 14.72 -15.01
C SER A 105 0.64 14.10 -14.90
#